data_d42f5a2619f14995056f13dcf1cf0a32
#
_entry.id   d42f5a2619f14995056f13dcf1cf0a32
#
_cell.length_a   1.000
_cell.length_b   1.000
_cell.length_c   1.000
_cell.angle_alpha   90.00
_cell.angle_beta   90.00
_cell.angle_gamma   90.00
#
_symmetry.space_group_name_H-M   'P 1'
#
loop_
_entity.id
_entity.type
_entity.pdbx_description
1 polymer ?
#
loop_
_entity_poly.entity_id
_entity_poly.type
_entity_poly.pdbx_seq_one_letter_code
_entity_poly.pdbx_strand_id
1 'polypeptide(L)'
;DIVTSLNAMNGILLALHARVGAWLLPGFLFLTVTGLTWSLVAGTSIGKVREELNWKEPSVATSVAEAGASTGTGEHANHAEHVGHAGHAGHTGNHDAAELAGAQTAESTARSQGLTGVLEMTPPEKPGDAWGVREARAAFKLRSDAVAVTPNGEVIDRINSADWPLAAQLTSWLIQLHMGTLFGIYSQVALAVLALGLLVVSIAGLWMWWKKPRRSLPELKITPAVLAGVVAYSIIAPLFGASLLLFFVGDWIVRRLRAPKRDRGAAAGEVTPRPRGESSSRSLSTVRNG
;
A
#
# COMPACT_ATOMS: atom_id res chain seq x y z
N ASP A 1 13.08 -37.96 -18.60
CA ASP A 1 11.95 -37.92 -17.66
C ASP A 1 12.02 -36.73 -16.67
N ILE A 2 13.18 -36.43 -16.04
CA ILE A 2 13.32 -35.29 -15.11
C ILE A 2 13.14 -33.96 -15.84
N VAL A 3 13.68 -33.79 -17.03
CA VAL A 3 13.57 -32.55 -17.82
C VAL A 3 12.13 -32.28 -18.24
N THR A 4 11.40 -33.33 -18.60
CA THR A 4 9.98 -33.24 -18.97
C THR A 4 9.14 -32.83 -17.76
N SER A 5 9.40 -33.40 -16.58
CA SER A 5 8.72 -33.05 -15.33
C SER A 5 9.00 -31.60 -14.91
N LEU A 6 10.24 -31.12 -15.07
CA LEU A 6 10.60 -29.74 -14.75
C LEU A 6 9.94 -28.73 -15.70
N ASN A 7 9.83 -29.07 -17.00
CA ASN A 7 9.15 -28.20 -17.97
C ASN A 7 7.64 -28.16 -17.72
N ALA A 8 7.01 -29.27 -17.38
CA ALA A 8 5.61 -29.33 -17.00
C ALA A 8 5.33 -28.50 -15.73
N MET A 9 6.19 -28.62 -14.71
CA MET A 9 6.08 -27.85 -13.48
C MET A 9 6.22 -26.34 -13.73
N ASN A 10 7.17 -25.91 -14.58
CA ASN A 10 7.32 -24.50 -14.95
C ASN A 10 6.08 -23.98 -15.71
N GLY A 11 5.46 -24.79 -16.56
CA GLY A 11 4.21 -24.44 -17.25
C GLY A 11 3.05 -24.26 -16.27
N ILE A 12 2.91 -25.14 -15.28
CA ILE A 12 1.89 -25.04 -14.23
C ILE A 12 2.10 -23.79 -13.38
N LEU A 13 3.33 -23.52 -12.95
CA LEU A 13 3.65 -22.33 -12.15
C LEU A 13 3.37 -21.04 -12.90
N LEU A 14 3.70 -20.97 -14.20
CA LEU A 14 3.40 -19.82 -15.05
C LEU A 14 1.89 -19.61 -15.18
N ALA A 15 1.14 -20.67 -15.44
CA ALA A 15 -0.31 -20.62 -15.55
C ALA A 15 -0.96 -20.20 -14.22
N LEU A 16 -0.48 -20.72 -13.10
CA LEU A 16 -0.96 -20.37 -11.76
C LEU A 16 -0.66 -18.89 -11.46
N HIS A 17 0.58 -18.44 -11.65
CA HIS A 17 0.99 -17.06 -11.46
C HIS A 17 0.13 -16.10 -12.30
N ALA A 18 -0.04 -16.38 -13.58
CA ALA A 18 -0.80 -15.52 -14.48
C ALA A 18 -2.30 -15.49 -14.13
N ARG A 19 -2.91 -16.64 -13.89
CA ARG A 19 -4.35 -16.72 -13.59
C ARG A 19 -4.69 -16.14 -12.23
N VAL A 20 -3.98 -16.54 -11.18
CA VAL A 20 -4.20 -16.02 -9.82
C VAL A 20 -3.91 -14.54 -9.78
N GLY A 21 -2.79 -14.09 -10.39
CA GLY A 21 -2.45 -12.67 -10.46
C GLY A 21 -3.50 -11.83 -11.18
N ALA A 22 -4.01 -12.30 -12.32
CA ALA A 22 -5.04 -11.59 -13.09
C ALA A 22 -6.38 -11.48 -12.33
N TRP A 23 -6.83 -12.57 -11.69
CA TRP A 23 -8.08 -12.56 -10.92
C TRP A 23 -8.02 -11.71 -9.65
N LEU A 24 -6.88 -11.70 -8.98
CA LEU A 24 -6.70 -10.94 -7.73
C LEU A 24 -6.20 -9.50 -7.96
N LEU A 25 -5.84 -9.14 -9.21
CA LEU A 25 -5.33 -7.82 -9.56
C LEU A 25 -6.23 -6.66 -9.08
N PRO A 26 -7.57 -6.68 -9.26
CA PRO A 26 -8.42 -5.61 -8.75
C PRO A 26 -8.31 -5.43 -7.23
N GLY A 27 -8.25 -6.54 -6.48
CA GLY A 27 -8.06 -6.51 -5.03
C GLY A 27 -6.70 -5.96 -4.64
N PHE A 28 -5.62 -6.34 -5.33
CA PHE A 28 -4.28 -5.80 -5.09
C PHE A 28 -4.20 -4.31 -5.39
N LEU A 29 -4.81 -3.86 -6.48
CA LEU A 29 -4.88 -2.42 -6.82
C LEU A 29 -5.67 -1.66 -5.75
N PHE A 30 -6.81 -2.18 -5.31
CA PHE A 30 -7.59 -1.59 -4.24
C PHE A 30 -6.76 -1.42 -2.96
N LEU A 31 -6.11 -2.50 -2.49
CA LEU A 31 -5.27 -2.45 -1.28
C LEU A 31 -4.07 -1.51 -1.45
N THR A 32 -3.46 -1.46 -2.63
CA THR A 32 -2.33 -0.56 -2.89
C THR A 32 -2.77 0.90 -2.87
N VAL A 33 -3.85 1.25 -3.58
CA VAL A 33 -4.36 2.63 -3.63
C VAL A 33 -4.82 3.09 -2.25
N THR A 34 -5.61 2.28 -1.55
CA THR A 34 -6.08 2.64 -0.20
C THR A 34 -4.93 2.65 0.82
N GLY A 35 -3.96 1.73 0.74
CA GLY A 35 -2.79 1.75 1.60
C GLY A 35 -1.88 2.97 1.38
N LEU A 36 -1.81 3.48 0.15
CA LEU A 36 -1.03 4.67 -0.17
C LEU A 36 -1.53 5.92 0.56
N THR A 37 -2.85 6.00 0.80
CA THR A 37 -3.46 7.11 1.55
C THR A 37 -3.00 7.15 3.02
N TRP A 38 -2.41 6.07 3.53
CA TRP A 38 -1.90 5.96 4.90
C TRP A 38 -0.37 6.11 4.99
N SER A 39 0.28 6.32 3.86
CA SER A 39 1.73 6.55 3.86
C SER A 39 2.06 7.96 4.35
N LEU A 40 3.24 8.11 4.97
CA LEU A 40 3.71 9.39 5.50
C LEU A 40 3.73 10.51 4.46
N VAL A 41 4.10 10.23 3.22
CA VAL A 41 4.25 11.23 2.16
C VAL A 41 2.95 11.44 1.41
N ALA A 42 2.33 10.36 0.89
CA ALA A 42 1.10 10.48 0.13
C ALA A 42 -0.09 10.78 1.04
N GLY A 43 -0.16 10.17 2.23
CA GLY A 43 -1.24 10.38 3.20
C GLY A 43 -1.33 11.84 3.65
N THR A 44 -0.20 12.47 3.97
CA THR A 44 -0.19 13.90 4.34
C THR A 44 -0.69 14.79 3.21
N SER A 45 -0.27 14.52 1.96
CA SER A 45 -0.71 15.29 0.80
C SER A 45 -2.20 15.08 0.50
N ILE A 46 -2.67 13.82 0.57
CA ILE A 46 -4.08 13.47 0.38
C ILE A 46 -4.93 14.05 1.52
N GLY A 47 -4.42 14.05 2.76
CA GLY A 47 -5.07 14.67 3.91
C GLY A 47 -5.36 16.15 3.68
N LYS A 48 -4.39 16.92 3.18
CA LYS A 48 -4.56 18.34 2.83
C LYS A 48 -5.61 18.55 1.73
N VAL A 49 -5.56 17.75 0.67
CA VAL A 49 -6.55 17.82 -0.43
C VAL A 49 -7.96 17.50 0.10
N ARG A 50 -8.10 16.51 0.98
CA ARG A 50 -9.39 16.18 1.60
C ARG A 50 -9.92 17.29 2.48
N GLU A 51 -9.02 18.01 3.15
CA GLU A 51 -9.38 19.16 3.97
C GLU A 51 -9.87 20.33 3.10
N GLU A 52 -9.09 20.72 2.09
CA GLU A 52 -9.45 21.78 1.15
C GLU A 52 -10.77 21.50 0.42
N LEU A 53 -11.08 20.23 0.12
CA LEU A 53 -12.30 19.81 -0.54
C LEU A 53 -13.45 19.49 0.42
N ASN A 54 -13.26 19.66 1.73
CA ASN A 54 -14.21 19.27 2.77
C ASN A 54 -14.65 17.80 2.69
N TRP A 55 -13.68 16.90 2.46
CA TRP A 55 -13.88 15.43 2.35
C TRP A 55 -13.47 14.69 3.62
N LYS A 56 -13.15 15.41 4.68
CA LYS A 56 -12.84 14.81 5.98
C LYS A 56 -14.11 14.41 6.72
N GLU A 57 -13.97 13.41 7.58
CA GLU A 57 -15.00 13.03 8.56
C GLU A 57 -15.15 14.19 9.54
N PRO A 58 -16.37 14.74 9.72
CA PRO A 58 -16.61 15.77 10.70
C PRO A 58 -16.37 15.25 12.13
N SER A 59 -15.81 16.09 12.99
CA SER A 59 -15.65 15.81 14.42
C SER A 59 -16.51 16.74 15.24
N VAL A 60 -17.06 16.21 16.35
CA VAL A 60 -17.85 17.02 17.29
C VAL A 60 -16.95 18.04 17.99
N ALA A 61 -17.46 19.25 18.18
CA ALA A 61 -16.80 20.28 18.97
C ALA A 61 -16.92 19.90 20.47
N THR A 62 -15.80 19.57 21.11
CA THR A 62 -15.76 19.24 22.52
C THR A 62 -15.48 20.44 23.42
N SER A 63 -14.95 21.53 22.87
CA SER A 63 -14.79 22.79 23.58
C SER A 63 -16.11 23.57 23.65
N VAL A 64 -16.53 23.94 24.85
CA VAL A 64 -17.76 24.74 25.06
C VAL A 64 -17.65 26.12 24.35
N ALA A 65 -16.44 26.65 24.22
CA ALA A 65 -16.20 27.89 23.49
C ALA A 65 -16.39 27.76 21.97
N GLU A 66 -16.08 26.59 21.40
CA GLU A 66 -16.24 26.29 19.98
C GLU A 66 -17.66 25.91 19.60
N ALA A 67 -18.41 25.26 20.50
CA ALA A 67 -19.81 24.91 20.28
C ALA A 67 -20.72 26.14 20.07
N GLY A 68 -20.35 27.31 20.62
CA GLY A 68 -21.04 28.58 20.37
C GLY A 68 -20.68 29.25 19.03
N ALA A 69 -19.65 28.76 18.34
CA ALA A 69 -19.11 29.30 17.08
C ALA A 69 -19.36 28.38 15.87
N SER A 70 -20.23 27.37 15.98
CA SER A 70 -20.35 26.27 15.01
C SER A 70 -20.87 26.71 13.64
N THR A 71 -19.92 27.16 12.79
CA THR A 71 -19.94 27.04 11.32
C THR A 71 -18.51 26.99 10.77
N GLY A 72 -17.51 26.53 11.51
CA GLY A 72 -16.10 26.50 11.09
C GLY A 72 -15.52 25.10 11.18
N THR A 73 -14.94 24.66 10.09
CA THR A 73 -14.03 23.52 10.00
C THR A 73 -12.94 23.61 11.08
N GLY A 74 -13.10 22.84 12.16
CA GLY A 74 -12.17 22.88 13.29
C GLY A 74 -10.75 22.43 12.89
N GLU A 75 -9.78 23.28 13.13
CA GLU A 75 -8.35 23.07 12.84
C GLU A 75 -7.69 21.92 13.62
N HIS A 76 -8.39 21.28 14.54
CA HIS A 76 -7.84 20.23 15.42
C HIS A 76 -8.09 18.79 14.98
N ALA A 77 -8.69 18.56 13.81
CA ALA A 77 -8.98 17.19 13.29
C ALA A 77 -7.72 16.40 12.85
N ASN A 78 -6.52 16.95 12.97
CA ASN A 78 -5.30 16.31 12.46
C ASN A 78 -4.76 15.16 13.30
N HIS A 79 -5.27 14.90 14.50
CA HIS A 79 -4.77 13.83 15.37
C HIS A 79 -5.63 12.56 15.39
N ALA A 80 -6.85 12.57 14.88
CA ALA A 80 -7.75 11.42 14.95
C ALA A 80 -7.46 10.30 13.92
N GLU A 81 -6.75 10.58 12.84
CA GLU A 81 -6.45 9.56 11.82
C GLU A 81 -5.30 8.61 12.19
N HIS A 82 -4.47 8.93 13.20
CA HIS A 82 -3.37 8.07 13.66
C HIS A 82 -3.69 7.20 14.88
N VAL A 83 -4.88 7.28 15.45
CA VAL A 83 -5.25 6.52 16.68
C VAL A 83 -5.57 5.06 16.40
N GLY A 84 -5.46 4.57 15.16
CA GLY A 84 -5.65 3.16 14.83
C GLY A 84 -4.56 2.21 15.38
N HIS A 85 -3.45 2.71 15.92
CA HIS A 85 -2.34 1.94 16.48
C HIS A 85 -1.73 2.54 17.77
N ALA A 86 -2.44 3.44 18.45
CA ALA A 86 -2.06 3.73 19.82
C ALA A 86 -2.33 2.46 20.63
N GLY A 87 -1.30 1.63 20.72
CA GLY A 87 -1.25 0.56 21.71
C GLY A 87 -1.65 1.14 23.04
N HIS A 88 -2.39 0.37 23.81
CA HIS A 88 -2.74 0.62 25.19
C HIS A 88 -1.51 1.12 25.98
N ALA A 89 -1.24 2.41 25.93
CA ALA A 89 -0.54 3.06 27.00
C ALA A 89 -1.54 3.04 28.16
N GLY A 90 -1.44 2.00 28.96
CA GLY A 90 -2.22 1.88 30.18
C GLY A 90 -1.91 3.09 31.05
N HIS A 91 -2.75 4.10 30.97
CA HIS A 91 -2.93 4.99 32.08
C HIS A 91 -3.61 4.19 33.18
N THR A 92 -2.80 3.46 33.96
CA THR A 92 -3.17 3.03 35.31
C THR A 92 -3.08 4.27 36.19
N GLY A 93 -3.83 5.31 35.85
CA GLY A 93 -4.12 6.44 36.69
C GLY A 93 -5.38 6.12 37.48
N ASN A 94 -5.38 6.42 38.73
CA ASN A 94 -6.56 6.46 39.60
C ASN A 94 -7.51 7.47 38.91
N HIS A 95 -8.48 6.98 38.11
CA HIS A 95 -9.50 7.85 37.55
C HIS A 95 -10.28 8.42 38.71
N ASP A 96 -10.26 9.73 38.85
CA ASP A 96 -11.04 10.39 39.88
C ASP A 96 -12.52 10.01 39.77
N ALA A 97 -13.17 9.81 40.89
CA ALA A 97 -14.61 9.44 40.91
C ALA A 97 -15.48 10.41 40.07
N ALA A 98 -15.06 11.68 39.99
CA ALA A 98 -15.69 12.70 39.15
C ALA A 98 -15.57 12.41 37.66
N GLU A 99 -14.41 11.92 37.19
CA GLU A 99 -14.20 11.54 35.77
C GLU A 99 -15.08 10.35 35.40
N LEU A 100 -15.13 9.32 36.25
CA LEU A 100 -16.02 8.18 36.03
C LEU A 100 -17.50 8.56 36.03
N ALA A 101 -17.93 9.45 36.90
CA ALA A 101 -19.29 9.95 36.91
C ALA A 101 -19.63 10.76 35.64
N GLY A 102 -18.67 11.58 35.16
CA GLY A 102 -18.79 12.29 33.88
C GLY A 102 -18.90 11.35 32.69
N ALA A 103 -18.09 10.30 32.64
CA ALA A 103 -18.15 9.28 31.61
C ALA A 103 -19.49 8.54 31.60
N GLN A 104 -20.02 8.15 32.76
CA GLN A 104 -21.35 7.50 32.86
C GLN A 104 -22.48 8.42 32.41
N THR A 105 -22.40 9.69 32.78
CA THR A 105 -23.39 10.71 32.33
C THR A 105 -23.30 10.87 30.80
N ALA A 106 -22.12 10.99 30.24
CA ALA A 106 -21.92 11.11 28.81
C ALA A 106 -22.42 9.87 28.04
N GLU A 107 -22.15 8.66 28.55
CA GLU A 107 -22.66 7.44 27.94
C GLU A 107 -24.20 7.38 27.97
N SER A 108 -24.81 7.62 29.13
CA SER A 108 -26.27 7.56 29.27
C SER A 108 -26.97 8.59 28.38
N THR A 109 -26.40 9.79 28.29
CA THR A 109 -26.91 10.84 27.42
C THR A 109 -26.76 10.46 25.95
N ALA A 110 -25.57 9.96 25.53
CA ALA A 110 -25.37 9.50 24.16
C ALA A 110 -26.34 8.38 23.76
N ARG A 111 -26.63 7.45 24.69
CA ARG A 111 -27.67 6.41 24.48
C ARG A 111 -29.06 7.00 24.29
N SER A 112 -29.44 7.99 25.09
CA SER A 112 -30.71 8.68 24.95
C SER A 112 -30.83 9.43 23.62
N GLN A 113 -29.71 9.90 23.08
CA GLN A 113 -29.64 10.52 21.75
C GLN A 113 -29.67 9.50 20.59
N GLY A 114 -29.78 8.20 20.87
CA GLY A 114 -29.93 7.14 19.87
C GLY A 114 -28.64 6.53 19.37
N LEU A 115 -27.50 6.80 20.00
CA LEU A 115 -26.25 6.10 19.70
C LEU A 115 -26.35 4.65 20.18
N THR A 116 -25.93 3.72 19.33
CA THR A 116 -26.08 2.28 19.56
C THR A 116 -24.77 1.52 19.45
N GLY A 117 -24.74 0.30 19.99
CA GLY A 117 -23.55 -0.57 19.92
C GLY A 117 -22.46 -0.16 20.90
N VAL A 118 -21.21 -0.43 20.54
CA VAL A 118 -20.04 0.01 21.30
C VAL A 118 -19.82 1.49 21.08
N LEU A 119 -19.56 2.23 22.13
CA LEU A 119 -19.24 3.66 22.08
C LEU A 119 -17.76 3.86 22.38
N GLU A 120 -17.10 4.66 21.56
CA GLU A 120 -15.78 5.22 21.81
C GLU A 120 -15.98 6.56 22.52
N MET A 121 -15.32 6.72 23.65
CA MET A 121 -15.44 7.93 24.48
C MET A 121 -14.08 8.61 24.59
N THR A 122 -14.03 9.90 24.27
CA THR A 122 -12.84 10.72 24.41
C THR A 122 -13.06 11.67 25.59
N PRO A 123 -12.18 11.63 26.61
CA PRO A 123 -12.30 12.52 27.76
C PRO A 123 -12.06 13.97 27.37
N PRO A 124 -12.60 14.95 28.14
CA PRO A 124 -12.34 16.36 27.91
C PRO A 124 -10.85 16.71 28.10
N GLU A 125 -10.34 17.59 27.25
CA GLU A 125 -8.94 18.04 27.36
C GLU A 125 -8.73 19.03 28.51
N LYS A 126 -9.78 19.78 28.84
CA LYS A 126 -9.76 20.79 29.92
C LYS A 126 -10.97 20.59 30.84
N PRO A 127 -10.83 20.95 32.10
CA PRO A 127 -11.97 20.96 33.04
C PRO A 127 -13.10 21.84 32.50
N GLY A 128 -14.31 21.26 32.39
CA GLY A 128 -15.50 21.94 31.87
C GLY A 128 -15.79 21.72 30.39
N ASP A 129 -14.84 21.19 29.63
CA ASP A 129 -15.10 20.74 28.23
C ASP A 129 -15.97 19.48 28.19
N ALA A 130 -16.49 19.16 27.01
CA ALA A 130 -17.39 18.04 26.83
C ALA A 130 -16.65 16.73 26.52
N TRP A 131 -17.27 15.63 26.87
CA TRP A 131 -16.91 14.29 26.41
C TRP A 131 -17.31 14.14 24.95
N GLY A 132 -16.36 13.71 24.12
CA GLY A 132 -16.66 13.24 22.77
C GLY A 132 -17.12 11.79 22.82
N VAL A 133 -18.35 11.51 22.39
CA VAL A 133 -18.91 10.14 22.34
C VAL A 133 -19.29 9.83 20.91
N ARG A 134 -18.72 8.76 20.35
CA ARG A 134 -19.02 8.32 18.98
C ARG A 134 -19.35 6.83 18.95
N GLU A 135 -20.11 6.44 17.96
CA GLU A 135 -20.34 5.03 17.69
C GLU A 135 -19.08 4.38 17.12
N ALA A 136 -18.60 3.31 17.77
CA ALA A 136 -17.48 2.53 17.26
C ALA A 136 -17.83 1.87 15.92
N ARG A 137 -16.84 1.74 15.06
CA ARG A 137 -16.97 1.00 13.80
C ARG A 137 -17.24 -0.48 14.09
N ALA A 138 -18.27 -1.02 13.47
CA ALA A 138 -18.66 -2.43 13.64
C ALA A 138 -19.02 -3.05 12.29
N ALA A 139 -18.99 -4.37 12.24
CA ALA A 139 -19.39 -5.11 11.05
C ALA A 139 -20.83 -4.79 10.65
N PHE A 140 -21.06 -4.59 9.35
CA PHE A 140 -22.35 -4.26 8.76
C PHE A 140 -22.95 -2.94 9.24
N LYS A 141 -22.15 -2.09 9.90
CA LYS A 141 -22.57 -0.78 10.37
C LYS A 141 -21.88 0.31 9.55
N LEU A 142 -22.64 0.96 8.69
CA LEU A 142 -22.15 2.05 7.83
C LEU A 142 -22.25 3.41 8.51
N ARG A 143 -22.96 3.46 9.63
CA ARG A 143 -23.24 4.66 10.42
C ARG A 143 -22.21 4.79 11.55
N SER A 144 -21.79 6.01 11.83
CA SER A 144 -20.92 6.37 12.96
C SER A 144 -21.31 7.78 13.43
N ASP A 145 -22.41 7.85 14.18
CA ASP A 145 -22.88 9.09 14.74
C ASP A 145 -22.05 9.48 15.98
N ALA A 146 -21.94 10.77 16.25
CA ALA A 146 -21.19 11.30 17.37
C ALA A 146 -21.93 12.42 18.07
N VAL A 147 -21.71 12.55 19.39
CA VAL A 147 -22.24 13.65 20.21
C VAL A 147 -21.15 14.15 21.15
N ALA A 148 -21.19 15.44 21.46
CA ALA A 148 -20.37 16.04 22.52
C ALA A 148 -21.28 16.31 23.71
N VAL A 149 -20.93 15.76 24.89
CA VAL A 149 -21.74 15.82 26.10
C VAL A 149 -20.92 16.44 27.23
N THR A 150 -21.43 17.51 27.83
CA THR A 150 -20.78 18.10 29.01
C THR A 150 -20.84 17.15 30.23
N PRO A 151 -20.00 17.34 31.25
CA PRO A 151 -20.09 16.56 32.47
C PRO A 151 -21.43 16.61 33.17
N ASN A 152 -22.23 17.64 32.90
CA ASN A 152 -23.60 17.82 33.43
C ASN A 152 -24.67 17.10 32.59
N GLY A 153 -24.31 16.45 31.50
CA GLY A 153 -25.22 15.72 30.63
C GLY A 153 -25.90 16.59 29.53
N GLU A 154 -25.42 17.80 29.32
CA GLU A 154 -25.92 18.65 28.24
C GLU A 154 -25.21 18.29 26.91
N VAL A 155 -25.99 18.15 25.83
CA VAL A 155 -25.46 17.92 24.47
C VAL A 155 -25.15 19.28 23.84
N ILE A 156 -23.87 19.54 23.60
CA ILE A 156 -23.42 20.81 23.00
C ILE A 156 -23.19 20.70 21.48
N ASP A 157 -22.94 19.50 20.96
CA ASP A 157 -22.81 19.30 19.54
C ASP A 157 -23.22 17.86 19.16
N ARG A 158 -23.72 17.69 17.93
CA ARG A 158 -24.13 16.40 17.39
C ARG A 158 -23.86 16.31 15.91
N ILE A 159 -23.27 15.22 15.49
CA ILE A 159 -23.00 14.92 14.10
C ILE A 159 -23.63 13.57 13.74
N ASN A 160 -24.51 13.59 12.73
CA ASN A 160 -25.04 12.36 12.15
C ASN A 160 -24.21 12.00 10.93
N SER A 161 -23.82 10.76 10.81
CA SER A 161 -23.03 10.27 9.66
C SER A 161 -23.79 10.38 8.33
N ALA A 162 -25.11 10.46 8.36
CA ALA A 162 -25.94 10.71 7.16
C ALA A 162 -25.74 12.11 6.56
N ASP A 163 -25.31 13.06 7.39
CA ASP A 163 -25.11 14.46 6.99
C ASP A 163 -23.68 14.72 6.48
N TRP A 164 -22.82 13.69 6.52
CA TRP A 164 -21.45 13.83 6.05
C TRP A 164 -21.39 14.02 4.53
N PRO A 165 -20.38 14.75 4.01
CA PRO A 165 -20.09 14.76 2.59
C PRO A 165 -19.94 13.33 2.06
N LEU A 166 -20.47 13.04 0.88
CA LEU A 166 -20.41 11.70 0.28
C LEU A 166 -18.97 11.15 0.21
N ALA A 167 -18.00 12.01 -0.08
CA ALA A 167 -16.59 11.63 -0.13
C ALA A 167 -16.06 11.20 1.25
N ALA A 168 -16.50 11.82 2.33
CA ALA A 168 -16.16 11.42 3.71
C ALA A 168 -16.75 10.06 4.05
N GLN A 169 -18.04 9.83 3.72
CA GLN A 169 -18.71 8.55 3.92
C GLN A 169 -18.02 7.43 3.16
N LEU A 170 -17.75 7.63 1.86
CA LEU A 170 -17.04 6.65 1.02
C LEU A 170 -15.65 6.35 1.55
N THR A 171 -14.93 7.38 2.00
CA THR A 171 -13.60 7.19 2.58
C THR A 171 -13.66 6.33 3.85
N SER A 172 -14.62 6.60 4.74
CA SER A 172 -14.80 5.80 5.96
C SER A 172 -15.10 4.33 5.65
N TRP A 173 -15.96 4.05 4.65
CA TRP A 173 -16.27 2.69 4.21
C TRP A 173 -15.09 2.00 3.54
N LEU A 174 -14.32 2.72 2.71
CA LEU A 174 -13.11 2.18 2.07
C LEU A 174 -12.03 1.83 3.10
N ILE A 175 -11.89 2.63 4.17
CA ILE A 175 -11.01 2.34 5.29
C ILE A 175 -11.46 1.05 5.98
N GLN A 176 -12.76 0.92 6.33
CA GLN A 176 -13.28 -0.28 6.96
C GLN A 176 -13.14 -1.52 6.06
N LEU A 177 -13.32 -1.37 4.74
CA LEU A 177 -13.12 -2.45 3.79
C LEU A 177 -11.65 -2.87 3.71
N HIS A 178 -10.72 -1.89 3.69
CA HIS A 178 -9.28 -2.14 3.70
C HIS A 178 -8.83 -2.87 4.99
N MET A 179 -9.38 -2.47 6.13
CA MET A 179 -9.10 -3.09 7.42
C MET A 179 -9.82 -4.45 7.63
N GLY A 180 -10.72 -4.82 6.73
CA GLY A 180 -11.48 -6.07 6.84
C GLY A 180 -12.57 -6.04 7.91
N THR A 181 -13.04 -4.87 8.33
CA THR A 181 -14.05 -4.74 9.37
C THR A 181 -15.46 -4.55 8.82
N LEU A 182 -15.62 -4.01 7.59
CA LEU A 182 -16.89 -3.57 7.03
C LEU A 182 -17.95 -4.68 6.99
N PHE A 183 -17.60 -5.87 6.48
CA PHE A 183 -18.49 -7.04 6.42
C PHE A 183 -18.05 -8.14 7.41
N GLY A 184 -17.38 -7.79 8.49
CA GLY A 184 -16.90 -8.71 9.51
C GLY A 184 -16.05 -9.85 8.92
N ILE A 185 -16.40 -11.09 9.24
CA ILE A 185 -15.66 -12.28 8.82
C ILE A 185 -15.51 -12.39 7.30
N TYR A 186 -16.49 -11.94 6.51
CA TYR A 186 -16.42 -12.03 5.05
C TYR A 186 -15.30 -11.13 4.48
N SER A 187 -15.14 -9.91 5.00
CA SER A 187 -14.02 -9.04 4.63
C SER A 187 -12.69 -9.65 5.04
N GLN A 188 -12.60 -10.25 6.22
CA GLN A 188 -11.38 -10.87 6.72
C GLN A 188 -10.98 -12.07 5.85
N VAL A 189 -11.94 -12.93 5.47
CA VAL A 189 -11.70 -14.05 4.56
C VAL A 189 -11.25 -13.55 3.19
N ALA A 190 -11.89 -12.50 2.65
CA ALA A 190 -11.49 -11.91 1.37
C ALA A 190 -10.04 -11.38 1.42
N LEU A 191 -9.66 -10.67 2.49
CA LEU A 191 -8.29 -10.20 2.69
C LEU A 191 -7.30 -11.37 2.87
N ALA A 192 -7.68 -12.43 3.59
CA ALA A 192 -6.86 -13.63 3.72
C ALA A 192 -6.62 -14.31 2.36
N VAL A 193 -7.65 -14.41 1.51
CA VAL A 193 -7.52 -14.94 0.14
C VAL A 193 -6.59 -14.06 -0.70
N LEU A 194 -6.73 -12.74 -0.61
CA LEU A 194 -5.82 -11.80 -1.29
C LEU A 194 -4.36 -11.96 -0.81
N ALA A 195 -4.14 -12.04 0.51
CA ALA A 195 -2.81 -12.22 1.08
C ALA A 195 -2.18 -13.54 0.65
N LEU A 196 -2.95 -14.63 0.69
CA LEU A 196 -2.50 -15.94 0.26
C LEU A 196 -2.21 -15.98 -1.24
N GLY A 197 -3.07 -15.35 -2.04
CA GLY A 197 -2.86 -15.20 -3.47
C GLY A 197 -1.60 -14.39 -3.80
N LEU A 198 -1.35 -13.31 -3.09
CA LEU A 198 -0.11 -12.52 -3.23
C LEU A 198 1.13 -13.36 -2.89
N LEU A 199 1.07 -14.16 -1.83
CA LEU A 199 2.13 -15.08 -1.45
C LEU A 199 2.41 -16.09 -2.57
N VAL A 200 1.38 -16.73 -3.11
CA VAL A 200 1.49 -17.70 -4.22
C VAL A 200 2.09 -17.04 -5.46
N VAL A 201 1.57 -15.88 -5.86
CA VAL A 201 2.08 -15.14 -7.03
C VAL A 201 3.54 -14.74 -6.83
N SER A 202 3.91 -14.29 -5.64
CA SER A 202 5.29 -13.88 -5.31
C SER A 202 6.25 -15.06 -5.32
N ILE A 203 5.90 -16.18 -4.68
CA ILE A 203 6.73 -17.39 -4.65
C ILE A 203 6.89 -17.95 -6.07
N ALA A 204 5.79 -18.08 -6.83
CA ALA A 204 5.85 -18.59 -8.20
C ALA A 204 6.70 -17.68 -9.10
N GLY A 205 6.55 -16.35 -8.97
CA GLY A 205 7.35 -15.38 -9.72
C GLY A 205 8.85 -15.47 -9.38
N LEU A 206 9.18 -15.54 -8.09
CA LEU A 206 10.56 -15.66 -7.61
C LEU A 206 11.21 -16.98 -8.06
N TRP A 207 10.46 -18.08 -7.98
CA TRP A 207 10.91 -19.38 -8.46
C TRP A 207 11.20 -19.39 -9.95
N MET A 208 10.29 -18.84 -10.77
CA MET A 208 10.47 -18.71 -12.22
C MET A 208 11.68 -17.82 -12.55
N TRP A 209 11.85 -16.71 -11.82
CA TRP A 209 13.00 -15.81 -11.98
C TRP A 209 14.32 -16.52 -11.66
N TRP A 210 14.36 -17.31 -10.58
CA TRP A 210 15.55 -18.05 -10.19
C TRP A 210 15.96 -19.12 -11.21
N LYS A 211 14.96 -19.85 -11.73
CA LYS A 211 15.21 -20.96 -12.69
C LYS A 211 15.40 -20.51 -14.13
N LYS A 212 15.07 -19.29 -14.48
CA LYS A 212 15.21 -18.80 -15.84
C LYS A 212 16.71 -18.73 -16.21
N PRO A 213 17.17 -19.49 -17.24
CA PRO A 213 18.53 -19.35 -17.74
C PRO A 213 18.70 -17.90 -18.20
N ARG A 214 19.80 -17.25 -17.77
CA ARG A 214 20.12 -15.86 -18.05
C ARG A 214 20.50 -15.67 -19.54
N ARG A 215 19.59 -16.00 -20.44
CA ARG A 215 19.66 -15.52 -21.82
C ARG A 215 19.41 -14.02 -21.76
N SER A 216 20.18 -13.26 -22.56
CA SER A 216 20.02 -11.82 -22.69
C SER A 216 18.54 -11.44 -22.63
N LEU A 217 18.18 -10.64 -21.65
CA LEU A 217 16.83 -10.11 -21.57
C LEU A 217 16.55 -9.44 -22.92
N PRO A 218 15.43 -9.73 -23.59
CA PRO A 218 15.02 -8.94 -24.74
C PRO A 218 15.07 -7.49 -24.29
N GLU A 219 15.63 -6.61 -25.11
CA GLU A 219 15.68 -5.18 -24.82
C GLU A 219 14.27 -4.74 -24.43
N LEU A 220 14.09 -4.55 -23.12
CA LEU A 220 12.80 -4.04 -22.60
C LEU A 220 12.72 -2.61 -23.12
N LYS A 221 11.99 -2.40 -24.20
CA LYS A 221 11.66 -1.04 -24.65
C LYS A 221 10.75 -0.42 -23.61
N ILE A 222 11.38 0.14 -22.56
CA ILE A 222 10.67 0.90 -21.55
C ILE A 222 10.15 2.15 -22.26
N THR A 223 8.84 2.20 -22.45
CA THR A 223 8.24 3.42 -23.01
C THR A 223 8.43 4.59 -22.03
N PRO A 224 8.66 5.81 -22.52
CA PRO A 224 8.82 6.99 -21.66
C PRO A 224 7.68 7.14 -20.63
N ALA A 225 6.46 6.74 -21.00
CA ALA A 225 5.30 6.77 -20.13
C ALA A 225 5.45 5.80 -18.92
N VAL A 226 5.96 4.58 -19.14
CA VAL A 226 6.22 3.62 -18.06
C VAL A 226 7.32 4.14 -17.14
N LEU A 227 8.41 4.69 -17.71
CA LEU A 227 9.49 5.28 -16.92
C LEU A 227 8.98 6.45 -16.07
N ALA A 228 8.21 7.36 -16.65
CA ALA A 228 7.61 8.47 -15.93
C ALA A 228 6.68 7.99 -14.80
N GLY A 229 5.87 6.95 -15.05
CA GLY A 229 5.02 6.33 -14.04
C GLY A 229 5.81 5.73 -12.87
N VAL A 230 6.90 5.01 -13.16
CA VAL A 230 7.77 4.43 -12.13
C VAL A 230 8.45 5.52 -11.30
N VAL A 231 8.94 6.59 -11.94
CA VAL A 231 9.56 7.72 -11.24
C VAL A 231 8.52 8.43 -10.37
N ALA A 232 7.35 8.76 -10.91
CA ALA A 232 6.28 9.39 -10.16
C ALA A 232 5.85 8.54 -8.95
N TYR A 233 5.66 7.23 -9.16
CA TYR A 233 5.32 6.31 -8.08
C TYR A 233 6.44 6.21 -7.02
N SER A 234 7.72 6.24 -7.43
CA SER A 234 8.87 6.23 -6.50
C SER A 234 8.95 7.49 -5.63
N ILE A 235 8.47 8.63 -6.12
CA ILE A 235 8.37 9.88 -5.36
C ILE A 235 7.24 9.77 -4.33
N ILE A 236 6.10 9.23 -4.73
CA ILE A 236 4.93 9.05 -3.87
C ILE A 236 5.17 7.96 -2.80
N ALA A 237 5.88 6.90 -3.18
CA ALA A 237 6.23 5.78 -2.31
C ALA A 237 7.76 5.62 -2.21
N PRO A 238 8.46 6.41 -1.38
CA PRO A 238 9.91 6.43 -1.34
C PRO A 238 10.55 5.09 -0.97
N LEU A 239 9.89 4.25 -0.17
CA LEU A 239 10.35 2.89 0.11
C LEU A 239 10.37 1.99 -1.14
N PHE A 240 9.41 2.16 -2.05
CA PHE A 240 9.42 1.48 -3.34
C PHE A 240 10.61 1.95 -4.19
N GLY A 241 10.84 3.25 -4.27
CA GLY A 241 11.98 3.81 -4.98
C GLY A 241 13.31 3.31 -4.42
N ALA A 242 13.47 3.29 -3.10
CA ALA A 242 14.66 2.76 -2.43
C ALA A 242 14.86 1.26 -2.70
N SER A 243 13.82 0.45 -2.62
CA SER A 243 13.90 -1.00 -2.91
C SER A 243 14.26 -1.27 -4.38
N LEU A 244 13.72 -0.47 -5.30
CA LEU A 244 14.05 -0.55 -6.72
C LEU A 244 15.51 -0.20 -6.99
N LEU A 245 16.03 0.85 -6.36
CA LEU A 245 17.45 1.23 -6.43
C LEU A 245 18.35 0.12 -5.88
N LEU A 246 18.02 -0.41 -4.70
CA LEU A 246 18.77 -1.53 -4.10
C LEU A 246 18.78 -2.76 -5.01
N PHE A 247 17.66 -3.06 -5.66
CA PHE A 247 17.57 -4.15 -6.62
C PHE A 247 18.52 -3.92 -7.82
N PHE A 248 18.51 -2.75 -8.42
CA PHE A 248 19.38 -2.44 -9.56
C PHE A 248 20.85 -2.42 -9.17
N VAL A 249 21.19 -1.85 -8.00
CA VAL A 249 22.58 -1.84 -7.48
C VAL A 249 23.04 -3.27 -7.20
N GLY A 250 22.19 -4.07 -6.57
CA GLY A 250 22.49 -5.49 -6.30
C GLY A 250 22.70 -6.30 -7.58
N ASP A 251 21.83 -6.13 -8.58
CA ASP A 251 21.98 -6.79 -9.89
C ASP A 251 23.28 -6.34 -10.60
N TRP A 252 23.59 -5.05 -10.57
CA TRP A 252 24.81 -4.50 -11.14
C TRP A 252 26.08 -5.08 -10.46
N ILE A 253 26.10 -5.13 -9.10
CA ILE A 253 27.21 -5.74 -8.34
C ILE A 253 27.38 -7.20 -8.72
N VAL A 254 26.29 -7.98 -8.74
CA VAL A 254 26.32 -9.40 -9.10
C VAL A 254 26.82 -9.60 -10.53
N ARG A 255 26.42 -8.76 -11.48
CA ARG A 255 26.92 -8.78 -12.85
C ARG A 255 28.43 -8.47 -12.92
N ARG A 256 28.90 -7.47 -12.17
CA ARG A 256 30.32 -7.10 -12.11
C ARG A 256 31.19 -8.21 -11.50
N LEU A 257 30.75 -8.82 -10.41
CA LEU A 257 31.48 -9.91 -9.75
C LEU A 257 31.52 -11.18 -10.58
N ARG A 258 30.53 -11.39 -11.45
CA ARG A 258 30.46 -12.59 -12.32
C ARG A 258 30.96 -12.35 -13.73
N ALA A 259 31.44 -11.17 -14.08
CA ALA A 259 32.09 -10.92 -15.36
C ALA A 259 33.34 -11.77 -15.42
N PRO A 260 33.53 -12.67 -16.43
CA PRO A 260 34.74 -13.45 -16.55
C PRO A 260 35.92 -12.50 -16.71
N LYS A 261 36.99 -12.72 -15.93
CA LYS A 261 38.25 -12.04 -16.14
C LYS A 261 38.66 -12.31 -17.60
N ARG A 262 38.60 -11.29 -18.43
CA ARG A 262 39.13 -11.34 -19.79
C ARG A 262 40.61 -11.58 -19.61
N ASP A 263 41.04 -12.79 -19.93
CA ASP A 263 42.47 -13.15 -20.00
C ASP A 263 43.14 -12.17 -20.94
N ARG A 264 43.86 -11.22 -20.37
CA ARG A 264 44.77 -10.30 -21.10
C ARG A 264 46.06 -11.01 -21.53
N GLY A 265 46.12 -12.34 -21.47
CA GLY A 265 47.32 -13.14 -21.72
C GLY A 265 47.44 -13.71 -23.14
N ALA A 266 46.44 -13.55 -24.03
CA ALA A 266 46.51 -14.23 -25.33
C ALA A 266 46.88 -13.32 -26.52
N ALA A 267 47.48 -12.17 -26.26
CA ALA A 267 47.90 -11.26 -27.34
C ALA A 267 49.45 -11.05 -27.39
N ALA A 268 50.23 -11.96 -26.84
CA ALA A 268 51.69 -11.90 -26.97
C ALA A 268 52.21 -13.32 -27.30
N GLY A 269 52.35 -13.61 -28.56
CA GLY A 269 53.07 -14.80 -29.03
C GLY A 269 52.30 -15.58 -30.09
N GLU A 270 52.44 -15.24 -31.32
CA GLU A 270 52.88 -16.13 -32.39
C GLU A 270 52.76 -15.43 -33.73
N VAL A 271 53.80 -14.66 -34.04
CA VAL A 271 54.13 -14.30 -35.40
C VAL A 271 54.81 -15.53 -36.02
N THR A 272 54.06 -16.39 -36.66
CA THR A 272 54.63 -17.39 -37.56
C THR A 272 54.91 -16.73 -38.90
N PRO A 273 56.19 -16.82 -39.42
CA PRO A 273 56.54 -16.29 -40.72
C PRO A 273 55.90 -17.13 -41.82
N ARG A 274 55.20 -16.49 -42.75
CA ARG A 274 54.77 -17.11 -44.01
C ARG A 274 55.99 -17.54 -44.79
N PRO A 275 56.09 -18.81 -45.29
CA PRO A 275 57.09 -19.17 -46.30
C PRO A 275 56.78 -18.53 -47.63
N ARG A 276 57.79 -17.85 -48.14
CA ARG A 276 57.83 -17.21 -49.47
C ARG A 276 58.17 -18.28 -50.51
N GLY A 277 57.40 -18.33 -51.59
CA GLY A 277 57.87 -18.80 -52.86
C GLY A 277 57.43 -20.19 -53.31
N GLU A 278 56.62 -20.24 -54.33
CA GLU A 278 57.11 -20.83 -55.58
C GLU A 278 56.14 -20.52 -56.71
N SER A 279 56.64 -19.82 -57.67
CA SER A 279 56.13 -19.62 -58.98
C SER A 279 56.21 -20.92 -59.78
N SER A 280 55.09 -21.42 -60.32
CA SER A 280 55.20 -22.29 -61.51
C SER A 280 53.96 -22.09 -62.38
N SER A 281 54.31 -21.67 -63.50
CA SER A 281 53.67 -21.47 -64.78
C SER A 281 52.98 -22.71 -65.39
N ARG A 282 52.05 -22.41 -66.34
CA ARG A 282 51.49 -23.26 -67.40
C ARG A 282 50.21 -24.01 -67.02
N SER A 283 49.21 -24.08 -67.87
CA SER A 283 49.16 -23.89 -69.34
C SER A 283 47.66 -23.76 -69.72
N LEU A 284 47.44 -23.04 -70.78
CA LEU A 284 46.26 -23.04 -71.62
C LEU A 284 45.77 -24.45 -71.97
N SER A 285 44.48 -24.70 -71.97
CA SER A 285 43.80 -25.40 -73.09
C SER A 285 42.29 -25.10 -73.06
N THR A 286 41.91 -24.43 -74.06
CA THR A 286 40.73 -24.40 -74.91
C THR A 286 39.99 -25.74 -74.98
N VAL A 287 38.67 -25.68 -75.05
CA VAL A 287 37.67 -26.41 -75.87
C VAL A 287 36.32 -26.36 -75.14
N ARG A 288 35.31 -25.55 -75.49
CA ARG A 288 34.36 -25.66 -76.62
C ARG A 288 33.32 -26.78 -76.45
N ASN A 289 32.07 -26.33 -76.49
CA ASN A 289 30.87 -27.04 -76.88
C ASN A 289 30.01 -27.73 -75.79
N GLY A 290 28.75 -27.31 -75.90
CA GLY A 290 27.53 -28.03 -75.52
C GLY A 290 26.45 -27.10 -75.01
#